data_bf3a0b41da33f195387097bda7d44a92
#
_entry.id   bf3a0b41da33f195387097bda7d44a92
#
_cell.length_a   1.000
_cell.length_b   1.000
_cell.length_c   1.000
_cell.angle_alpha   90.00
_cell.angle_beta   90.00
_cell.angle_gamma   90.00
#
_symmetry.space_group_name_H-M   'P 1'
#
loop_
_entity.id
_entity.type
_entity.pdbx_description
1 polymer ?
#
loop_
_entity_poly.entity_id
_entity_poly.type
_entity_poly.pdbx_seq_one_letter_code
_entity_poly.pdbx_strand_id
1 'polypeptide(L)'
;GARAFFDWVVVVGVALLVAILVRTFLLAHFIVEGESMNSTLSPGDRVFVNKMSYHLHDPGRGDVVVLHEITGVTERDLIKRIIGLPGDEIQMDNCVVRINGQVLLEPYLDPTVVTPGRCGQGITPTVIPEDRVFVMGDNRPGSHDSRALGTIPFDDLVGRAFVVFWPKSDWQWL
;
A
#
# COMPACT_ATOMS: atom_id res chain seq x y z
N GLY A 1 1.22 42.79 -27.91
CA GLY A 1 1.69 43.26 -26.65
C GLY A 1 0.88 42.84 -25.44
N ALA A 2 0.03 43.72 -24.87
CA ALA A 2 -0.60 43.50 -23.56
C ALA A 2 -1.60 42.32 -23.54
N ARG A 3 -2.35 42.06 -24.62
CA ARG A 3 -3.28 40.91 -24.70
C ARG A 3 -2.52 39.58 -24.65
N ALA A 4 -1.47 39.43 -25.44
CA ALA A 4 -0.67 38.19 -25.45
C ALA A 4 -0.01 37.94 -24.07
N PHE A 5 0.43 38.97 -23.36
CA PHE A 5 0.94 38.86 -22.00
C PHE A 5 -0.14 38.40 -21.03
N PHE A 6 -1.35 38.96 -21.12
CA PHE A 6 -2.47 38.55 -20.27
C PHE A 6 -2.88 37.08 -20.53
N ASP A 7 -2.94 36.69 -21.80
CA ASP A 7 -3.26 35.30 -22.18
C ASP A 7 -2.23 34.32 -21.59
N TRP A 8 -0.96 34.65 -21.64
CA TRP A 8 0.10 33.85 -21.02
C TRP A 8 -0.05 33.76 -19.49
N VAL A 9 -0.38 34.86 -18.82
CA VAL A 9 -0.59 34.87 -17.37
C VAL A 9 -1.76 33.97 -17.00
N VAL A 10 -2.85 34.02 -17.75
CA VAL A 10 -4.02 33.13 -17.54
C VAL A 10 -3.64 31.67 -17.74
N VAL A 11 -2.96 31.34 -18.83
CA VAL A 11 -2.53 29.94 -19.10
C VAL A 11 -1.63 29.40 -17.99
N VAL A 12 -0.63 30.17 -17.56
CA VAL A 12 0.27 29.79 -16.48
C VAL A 12 -0.50 29.66 -15.15
N GLY A 13 -1.41 30.60 -14.87
CA GLY A 13 -2.24 30.54 -13.66
C GLY A 13 -3.12 29.30 -13.61
N VAL A 14 -3.79 28.97 -14.72
CA VAL A 14 -4.60 27.74 -14.83
C VAL A 14 -3.73 26.48 -14.68
N ALA A 15 -2.57 26.45 -15.33
CA ALA A 15 -1.66 25.30 -15.23
C ALA A 15 -1.17 25.08 -13.79
N LEU A 16 -0.81 26.16 -13.09
CA LEU A 16 -0.42 26.09 -11.67
C LEU A 16 -1.58 25.63 -10.78
N LEU A 17 -2.79 26.14 -11.00
CA LEU A 17 -3.97 25.72 -10.26
C LEU A 17 -4.22 24.23 -10.45
N VAL A 18 -4.21 23.75 -11.70
CA VAL A 18 -4.37 22.31 -12.00
C VAL A 18 -3.28 21.48 -11.35
N ALA A 19 -2.02 21.91 -11.42
CA ALA A 19 -0.90 21.21 -10.78
C ALA A 19 -1.07 21.11 -9.25
N ILE A 20 -1.54 22.19 -8.61
CA ILE A 20 -1.82 22.22 -7.17
C ILE A 20 -2.97 21.25 -6.85
N LEU A 21 -4.06 21.27 -7.61
CA LEU A 21 -5.20 20.38 -7.40
C LEU A 21 -4.80 18.91 -7.55
N VAL A 22 -4.06 18.56 -8.61
CA VAL A 22 -3.55 17.21 -8.82
C VAL A 22 -2.66 16.77 -7.65
N ARG A 23 -1.70 17.59 -7.25
CA ARG A 23 -0.79 17.28 -6.14
C ARG A 23 -1.53 17.12 -4.81
N THR A 24 -2.55 17.94 -4.56
CA THR A 24 -3.24 17.96 -3.26
C THR A 24 -4.23 16.81 -3.13
N PHE A 25 -4.98 16.52 -4.19
CA PHE A 25 -6.12 15.61 -4.13
C PHE A 25 -5.89 14.24 -4.78
N LEU A 26 -5.01 14.16 -5.79
CA LEU A 26 -4.88 12.93 -6.58
C LEU A 26 -3.62 12.14 -6.24
N LEU A 27 -2.47 12.79 -6.07
CA LEU A 27 -1.19 12.13 -5.93
C LEU A 27 -0.46 12.55 -4.66
N ALA A 28 0.00 11.55 -3.93
CA ALA A 28 0.98 11.74 -2.87
C ALA A 28 2.27 11.00 -3.22
N HIS A 29 3.38 11.40 -2.62
CA HIS A 29 4.61 10.63 -2.66
C HIS A 29 5.04 10.30 -1.24
N PHE A 30 5.50 9.07 -1.06
CA PHE A 30 6.00 8.57 0.21
C PHE A 30 7.42 8.06 0.04
N ILE A 31 8.20 8.17 1.12
CA ILE A 31 9.52 7.54 1.21
C ILE A 31 9.32 6.28 2.05
N VAL A 32 9.77 5.15 1.53
CA VAL A 32 9.69 3.88 2.23
C VAL A 32 10.67 3.92 3.39
N GLU A 33 10.15 3.76 4.60
CA GLU A 33 10.93 3.61 5.81
C GLU A 33 10.76 2.18 6.34
N GLY A 34 11.86 1.61 6.82
CA GLY A 34 11.86 0.24 7.34
C GLY A 34 11.86 -0.84 6.24
N GLU A 35 11.91 -2.09 6.69
CA GLU A 35 12.18 -3.26 5.85
C GLU A 35 10.96 -4.16 5.64
N SER A 36 9.77 -3.73 6.06
CA SER A 36 8.58 -4.58 6.08
C SER A 36 8.09 -5.02 4.70
N MET A 37 8.51 -4.31 3.64
CA MET A 37 8.18 -4.62 2.25
C MET A 37 9.40 -5.10 1.46
N ASN A 38 10.50 -5.45 2.12
CA ASN A 38 11.69 -5.99 1.48
C ASN A 38 11.33 -7.22 0.63
N SER A 39 11.95 -7.31 -0.48
CA SER A 39 11.76 -7.98 -1.74
C SER A 39 11.00 -7.15 -2.78
N THR A 40 10.00 -6.35 -2.40
CA THR A 40 9.29 -5.46 -3.34
C THR A 40 9.75 -4.01 -3.22
N LEU A 41 9.92 -3.51 -2.00
CA LEU A 41 10.35 -2.14 -1.71
C LEU A 41 11.50 -2.13 -0.71
N SER A 42 12.49 -1.30 -0.98
CA SER A 42 13.66 -1.10 -0.14
C SER A 42 13.56 0.22 0.66
N PRO A 43 14.18 0.31 1.84
CA PRO A 43 14.29 1.58 2.55
C PRO A 43 14.94 2.66 1.68
N GLY A 44 14.30 3.83 1.60
CA GLY A 44 14.73 4.94 0.75
C GLY A 44 14.04 5.03 -0.60
N ASP A 45 13.32 3.99 -1.00
CA ASP A 45 12.48 4.05 -2.21
C ASP A 45 11.44 5.15 -2.09
N ARG A 46 11.16 5.80 -3.21
CA ARG A 46 10.09 6.80 -3.30
C ARG A 46 8.99 6.28 -4.20
N VAL A 47 7.79 6.23 -3.65
CA VAL A 47 6.61 5.70 -4.33
C VAL A 47 5.59 6.79 -4.57
N PHE A 48 4.92 6.74 -5.72
CA PHE A 48 3.70 7.50 -5.94
C PHE A 48 2.49 6.70 -5.49
N VAL A 49 1.59 7.40 -4.81
CA VAL A 49 0.34 6.87 -4.26
C VAL A 49 -0.83 7.64 -4.86
N ASN A 50 -1.76 6.91 -5.45
CA ASN A 50 -3.02 7.44 -5.92
C ASN A 50 -4.03 7.45 -4.76
N LYS A 51 -4.34 8.63 -4.24
CA LYS A 51 -5.27 8.85 -3.13
C LYS A 51 -6.73 8.64 -3.53
N MET A 52 -7.04 8.75 -4.82
CA MET A 52 -8.41 8.59 -5.33
C MET A 52 -8.79 7.14 -5.60
N SER A 53 -7.83 6.20 -5.56
CA SER A 53 -8.08 4.80 -5.92
C SER A 53 -9.31 4.25 -5.23
N TYR A 54 -9.35 4.31 -3.92
CA TYR A 54 -10.40 3.68 -3.11
C TYR A 54 -11.65 4.55 -2.88
N HIS A 55 -11.69 5.72 -3.53
CA HIS A 55 -12.92 6.49 -3.71
C HIS A 55 -13.65 6.13 -5.01
N LEU A 56 -12.95 5.49 -5.95
CA LEU A 56 -13.46 5.18 -7.29
C LEU A 56 -13.73 3.69 -7.48
N HIS A 57 -13.04 2.83 -6.77
CA HIS A 57 -13.20 1.37 -6.81
C HIS A 57 -12.76 0.75 -5.49
N ASP A 58 -13.24 -0.45 -5.22
CA ASP A 58 -12.87 -1.20 -4.03
C ASP A 58 -11.39 -1.61 -4.06
N PRO A 59 -10.75 -1.80 -2.89
CA PRO A 59 -9.41 -2.35 -2.79
C PRO A 59 -9.31 -3.75 -3.41
N GLY A 60 -8.21 -4.00 -4.13
CA GLY A 60 -7.94 -5.27 -4.78
C GLY A 60 -6.90 -6.11 -4.04
N ARG A 61 -7.01 -7.44 -4.11
CA ARG A 61 -5.98 -8.34 -3.58
C ARG A 61 -4.69 -8.16 -4.39
N GLY A 62 -3.56 -8.01 -3.68
CA GLY A 62 -2.26 -7.75 -4.25
C GLY A 62 -1.89 -6.26 -4.34
N ASP A 63 -2.85 -5.34 -4.17
CA ASP A 63 -2.56 -3.91 -4.14
C ASP A 63 -1.56 -3.59 -3.03
N VAL A 64 -0.54 -2.80 -3.37
CA VAL A 64 0.36 -2.19 -2.39
C VAL A 64 -0.28 -0.88 -1.93
N VAL A 65 -0.53 -0.75 -0.64
CA VAL A 65 -1.28 0.37 -0.07
C VAL A 65 -0.49 1.10 1.00
N VAL A 66 -0.73 2.40 1.09
CA VAL A 66 -0.36 3.19 2.27
C VAL A 66 -1.60 3.30 3.14
N LEU A 67 -1.41 3.07 4.43
CA LEU A 67 -2.48 3.13 5.43
C LEU A 67 -2.03 3.92 6.65
N HIS A 68 -2.99 4.58 7.31
CA HIS A 68 -2.78 5.23 8.60
C HIS A 68 -2.87 4.20 9.73
N GLU A 69 -1.88 4.20 10.61
CA GLU A 69 -1.94 3.50 11.88
C GLU A 69 -1.97 4.52 13.02
N ILE A 70 -3.02 4.45 13.82
CA ILE A 70 -3.15 5.26 15.03
C ILE A 70 -3.02 4.32 16.21
N THR A 71 -1.85 4.36 16.87
CA THR A 71 -1.61 3.59 18.10
C THR A 71 -1.44 4.54 19.27
N GLY A 72 -2.51 4.75 20.02
CA GLY A 72 -2.53 5.71 21.13
C GLY A 72 -2.34 7.15 20.66
N VAL A 73 -1.18 7.76 20.96
CA VAL A 73 -0.83 9.13 20.56
C VAL A 73 0.10 9.20 19.35
N THR A 74 0.49 8.07 18.80
CA THR A 74 1.42 8.00 17.67
C THR A 74 0.64 7.70 16.40
N GLU A 75 0.75 8.61 15.43
CA GLU A 75 0.24 8.42 14.07
C GLU A 75 1.43 8.13 13.17
N ARG A 76 1.31 7.10 12.35
CA ARG A 76 2.31 6.78 11.32
C ARG A 76 1.66 6.17 10.10
N ASP A 77 2.29 6.39 8.95
CA ASP A 77 1.90 5.75 7.71
C ASP A 77 2.67 4.44 7.54
N LEU A 78 1.94 3.39 7.23
CA LEU A 78 2.52 2.08 6.90
C LEU A 78 2.29 1.78 5.43
N ILE A 79 3.26 1.11 4.81
CA ILE A 79 3.09 0.54 3.47
C ILE A 79 3.02 -0.97 3.58
N LYS A 80 1.97 -1.59 3.01
CA LYS A 80 1.68 -3.02 3.09
C LYS A 80 1.01 -3.49 1.81
N ARG A 81 0.87 -4.82 1.67
CA ARG A 81 0.11 -5.45 0.57
C ARG A 81 -1.22 -6.00 1.08
N ILE A 82 -2.28 -5.76 0.31
CA ILE A 82 -3.60 -6.37 0.59
C ILE A 82 -3.55 -7.86 0.26
N ILE A 83 -3.84 -8.68 1.25
CA ILE A 83 -3.84 -10.14 1.15
C ILE A 83 -5.26 -10.69 1.19
N GLY A 84 -6.12 -10.13 2.01
CA GLY A 84 -7.50 -10.58 2.16
C GLY A 84 -8.48 -9.42 1.95
N LEU A 85 -9.63 -9.74 1.36
CA LEU A 85 -10.71 -8.82 1.01
C LEU A 85 -11.94 -9.08 1.89
N PRO A 86 -12.92 -8.17 1.93
CA PRO A 86 -14.18 -8.39 2.66
C PRO A 86 -14.82 -9.73 2.31
N GLY A 87 -15.28 -10.46 3.33
CA GLY A 87 -15.91 -11.77 3.19
C GLY A 87 -14.95 -12.96 2.99
N ASP A 88 -13.66 -12.72 2.78
CA ASP A 88 -12.68 -13.82 2.73
C ASP A 88 -12.47 -14.44 4.11
N GLU A 89 -12.31 -15.76 4.15
CA GLU A 89 -11.68 -16.44 5.26
C GLU A 89 -10.18 -16.57 5.00
N ILE A 90 -9.37 -15.88 5.81
CA ILE A 90 -7.91 -15.96 5.74
C ILE A 90 -7.36 -16.86 6.84
N GLN A 91 -6.39 -17.70 6.48
CA GLN A 91 -5.56 -18.45 7.44
C GLN A 91 -4.12 -18.50 6.97
N MET A 92 -3.20 -18.65 7.90
CA MET A 92 -1.78 -18.88 7.59
C MET A 92 -1.19 -19.92 8.54
N ASP A 93 -0.63 -20.95 7.97
CA ASP A 93 0.16 -21.94 8.68
C ASP A 93 1.48 -22.17 7.96
N ASN A 94 2.56 -22.16 8.74
CA ASN A 94 3.92 -22.40 8.25
C ASN A 94 4.29 -21.60 6.99
N CYS A 95 3.96 -20.30 6.98
CA CYS A 95 4.15 -19.33 5.90
C CYS A 95 3.23 -19.49 4.68
N VAL A 96 2.39 -20.50 4.64
CA VAL A 96 1.43 -20.70 3.55
C VAL A 96 0.13 -19.99 3.89
N VAL A 97 -0.17 -18.93 3.15
CA VAL A 97 -1.46 -18.22 3.24
C VAL A 97 -2.51 -18.98 2.43
N ARG A 98 -3.69 -19.13 3.02
CA ARG A 98 -4.87 -19.65 2.34
C ARG A 98 -6.00 -18.64 2.43
N ILE A 99 -6.71 -18.51 1.32
CA ILE A 99 -7.92 -17.69 1.22
C ILE A 99 -9.04 -18.65 0.81
N ASN A 100 -10.10 -18.70 1.62
CA ASN A 100 -11.25 -19.56 1.40
C ASN A 100 -10.82 -21.04 1.19
N GLY A 101 -9.83 -21.48 1.98
CA GLY A 101 -9.24 -22.82 1.92
C GLY A 101 -8.23 -23.07 0.78
N GLN A 102 -8.09 -22.16 -0.18
CA GLN A 102 -7.16 -22.29 -1.31
C GLN A 102 -5.83 -21.60 -1.03
N VAL A 103 -4.72 -22.23 -1.43
CA VAL A 103 -3.38 -21.63 -1.29
C VAL A 103 -3.28 -20.38 -2.16
N LEU A 104 -2.89 -19.28 -1.55
CA LEU A 104 -2.57 -18.04 -2.27
C LEU A 104 -1.17 -18.16 -2.89
N LEU A 105 -1.07 -17.89 -4.19
CA LEU A 105 0.23 -17.80 -4.87
C LEU A 105 0.79 -16.39 -4.66
N GLU A 106 2.01 -16.33 -4.12
CA GLU A 106 2.65 -15.07 -3.70
C GLU A 106 4.06 -14.94 -4.33
N PRO A 107 4.13 -14.74 -5.66
CA PRO A 107 5.40 -14.73 -6.40
C PRO A 107 6.33 -13.56 -6.05
N TYR A 108 5.81 -12.56 -5.36
CA TYR A 108 6.55 -11.38 -4.88
C TYR A 108 7.37 -11.64 -3.60
N LEU A 109 7.16 -12.77 -2.94
CA LEU A 109 7.91 -13.11 -1.73
C LEU A 109 9.29 -13.65 -2.08
N ASP A 110 10.30 -13.22 -1.32
CA ASP A 110 11.64 -13.79 -1.40
C ASP A 110 11.70 -15.14 -0.67
N PRO A 111 11.91 -16.26 -1.38
CA PRO A 111 11.96 -17.58 -0.76
C PRO A 111 13.18 -17.80 0.15
N THR A 112 14.16 -16.89 0.15
CA THR A 112 15.30 -16.94 1.08
C THR A 112 14.98 -16.27 2.41
N VAL A 113 14.02 -15.36 2.44
CA VAL A 113 13.58 -14.60 3.61
C VAL A 113 12.36 -15.27 4.25
N VAL A 114 11.35 -15.56 3.43
CA VAL A 114 10.10 -16.20 3.87
C VAL A 114 10.24 -17.72 3.74
N THR A 115 10.72 -18.33 4.81
CA THR A 115 10.94 -19.79 4.86
C THR A 115 10.08 -20.42 5.94
N PRO A 116 9.75 -21.72 5.84
CA PRO A 116 9.03 -22.43 6.87
C PRO A 116 9.60 -22.18 8.28
N GLY A 117 8.74 -21.77 9.21
CA GLY A 117 9.12 -21.39 10.57
C GLY A 117 9.70 -19.97 10.72
N ARG A 118 9.86 -19.19 9.63
CA ARG A 118 10.37 -17.82 9.65
C ARG A 118 9.43 -16.86 8.95
N CYS A 119 8.18 -16.82 9.34
CA CYS A 119 7.17 -15.93 8.77
C CYS A 119 6.35 -15.17 9.81
N GLY A 120 6.84 -15.14 11.05
CA GLY A 120 6.12 -14.52 12.15
C GLY A 120 4.93 -15.36 12.62
N GLN A 121 3.94 -14.68 13.21
CA GLN A 121 2.77 -15.33 13.77
C GLN A 121 1.88 -15.93 12.69
N GLY A 122 1.36 -17.15 12.92
CA GLY A 122 0.33 -17.77 12.10
C GLY A 122 -1.01 -17.03 12.21
N ILE A 123 -1.92 -17.33 11.31
CA ILE A 123 -3.27 -16.76 11.30
C ILE A 123 -4.25 -17.92 11.46
N THR A 124 -5.01 -17.93 12.56
CA THR A 124 -6.16 -18.82 12.70
C THR A 124 -7.24 -18.45 11.70
N PRO A 125 -8.07 -19.39 11.22
CA PRO A 125 -9.15 -19.06 10.29
C PRO A 125 -9.97 -17.87 10.79
N THR A 126 -9.95 -16.78 10.01
CA THR A 126 -10.54 -15.51 10.37
C THR A 126 -11.29 -14.95 9.17
N VAL A 127 -12.58 -14.64 9.34
CA VAL A 127 -13.38 -13.98 8.29
C VAL A 127 -13.14 -12.48 8.36
N ILE A 128 -12.84 -11.89 7.22
CA ILE A 128 -12.62 -10.45 7.11
C ILE A 128 -13.98 -9.75 7.02
N PRO A 129 -14.26 -8.80 7.93
CA PRO A 129 -15.53 -8.06 7.90
C PRO A 129 -15.70 -7.23 6.63
N GLU A 130 -16.92 -6.81 6.36
CA GLU A 130 -17.23 -5.82 5.32
C GLU A 130 -16.46 -4.51 5.56
N ASP A 131 -16.12 -3.80 4.48
CA ASP A 131 -15.38 -2.54 4.50
C ASP A 131 -14.00 -2.61 5.17
N ARG A 132 -13.42 -3.80 5.26
CA ARG A 132 -12.08 -4.02 5.85
C ARG A 132 -11.22 -4.91 4.95
N VAL A 133 -9.91 -4.73 5.07
CA VAL A 133 -8.91 -5.57 4.40
C VAL A 133 -7.97 -6.21 5.42
N PHE A 134 -7.33 -7.28 5.01
CA PHE A 134 -6.22 -7.88 5.73
C PHE A 134 -4.93 -7.60 4.96
N VAL A 135 -3.99 -6.89 5.57
CA VAL A 135 -2.74 -6.48 4.93
C VAL A 135 -1.55 -7.19 5.55
N MET A 136 -0.54 -7.48 4.74
CA MET A 136 0.73 -8.04 5.21
C MET A 136 1.91 -7.36 4.53
N GLY A 137 3.03 -7.33 5.22
CA GLY A 137 4.29 -6.95 4.58
C GLY A 137 4.88 -8.12 3.78
N ASP A 138 5.62 -7.81 2.73
CA ASP A 138 6.29 -8.83 1.92
C ASP A 138 7.47 -9.47 2.69
N ASN A 139 8.13 -8.71 3.55
CA ASN A 139 9.06 -9.25 4.55
C ASN A 139 8.27 -9.82 5.75
N ARG A 140 7.68 -11.00 5.58
CA ARG A 140 6.82 -11.66 6.57
C ARG A 140 7.38 -11.70 7.98
N PRO A 141 8.66 -12.09 8.22
CA PRO A 141 9.22 -12.14 9.57
C PRO A 141 9.45 -10.76 10.18
N GLY A 142 9.69 -9.73 9.35
CA GLY A 142 10.03 -8.37 9.79
C GLY A 142 8.89 -7.35 9.65
N SER A 143 7.63 -7.80 9.56
CA SER A 143 6.50 -6.90 9.33
C SER A 143 5.55 -6.82 10.53
N HIS A 144 5.26 -5.60 10.96
CA HIS A 144 4.12 -5.28 11.81
C HIS A 144 2.92 -4.95 10.93
N ASP A 145 1.94 -5.85 10.90
CA ASP A 145 0.82 -5.82 9.96
C ASP A 145 -0.47 -6.42 10.59
N SER A 146 -1.46 -6.76 9.78
CA SER A 146 -2.76 -7.25 10.26
C SER A 146 -2.69 -8.48 11.17
N ARG A 147 -1.58 -9.20 11.19
CA ARG A 147 -1.37 -10.30 12.16
C ARG A 147 -1.32 -9.80 13.60
N ALA A 148 -0.89 -8.56 13.80
CA ALA A 148 -0.85 -7.88 15.09
C ALA A 148 -1.92 -6.78 15.22
N LEU A 149 -2.22 -6.08 14.12
CA LEU A 149 -3.15 -4.94 14.09
C LEU A 149 -4.62 -5.36 13.91
N GLY A 150 -4.87 -6.58 13.45
CA GLY A 150 -6.20 -6.99 12.98
C GLY A 150 -6.50 -6.45 11.57
N THR A 151 -7.76 -6.55 11.16
CA THR A 151 -8.22 -6.05 9.86
C THR A 151 -8.26 -4.53 9.83
N ILE A 152 -7.91 -3.94 8.69
CA ILE A 152 -7.81 -2.49 8.49
C ILE A 152 -9.07 -1.98 7.80
N PRO A 153 -9.75 -0.95 8.34
CA PRO A 153 -10.88 -0.30 7.67
C PRO A 153 -10.46 0.35 6.35
N PHE A 154 -11.37 0.43 5.39
CA PHE A 154 -11.12 1.16 4.14
C PHE A 154 -10.81 2.64 4.37
N ASP A 155 -11.43 3.25 5.38
CA ASP A 155 -11.21 4.66 5.75
C ASP A 155 -9.78 4.95 6.21
N ASP A 156 -9.06 3.95 6.67
CA ASP A 156 -7.65 4.09 7.06
C ASP A 156 -6.69 3.94 5.87
N LEU A 157 -7.20 3.60 4.68
CA LEU A 157 -6.39 3.48 3.47
C LEU A 157 -6.16 4.86 2.85
N VAL A 158 -4.93 5.34 2.85
CA VAL A 158 -4.52 6.60 2.21
C VAL A 158 -4.64 6.50 0.70
N GLY A 159 -4.26 5.36 0.12
CA GLY A 159 -4.35 5.09 -1.30
C GLY A 159 -3.44 3.96 -1.78
N ARG A 160 -3.50 3.69 -3.09
CA ARG A 160 -2.73 2.66 -3.75
C ARG A 160 -1.38 3.19 -4.24
N ALA A 161 -0.29 2.57 -3.80
CA ALA A 161 1.02 2.76 -4.39
C ALA A 161 1.06 2.06 -5.75
N PHE A 162 1.55 2.73 -6.79
CA PHE A 162 1.49 2.18 -8.14
C PHE A 162 2.84 2.23 -8.89
N VAL A 163 3.80 3.02 -8.44
CA VAL A 163 5.13 3.08 -9.05
C VAL A 163 6.19 3.49 -8.05
N VAL A 164 7.34 2.81 -8.09
CA VAL A 164 8.59 3.28 -7.50
C VAL A 164 9.26 4.18 -8.53
N PHE A 165 9.49 5.46 -8.23
CA PHE A 165 10.08 6.40 -9.16
C PHE A 165 11.51 6.82 -8.81
N TRP A 166 11.99 6.48 -7.61
CA TRP A 166 13.34 6.74 -7.16
C TRP A 166 13.79 5.69 -6.13
N PRO A 167 15.06 5.24 -6.14
CA PRO A 167 16.07 5.55 -7.13
C PRO A 167 15.72 5.01 -8.53
N LYS A 168 16.37 5.52 -9.58
CA LYS A 168 16.08 5.08 -10.95
C LYS A 168 16.41 3.60 -11.21
N SER A 169 17.35 3.03 -10.42
CA SER A 169 17.68 1.60 -10.46
C SER A 169 16.50 0.71 -10.08
N ASP A 170 15.62 1.20 -9.21
CA ASP A 170 14.53 0.43 -8.61
C ASP A 170 13.16 0.80 -9.22
N TRP A 171 13.21 1.57 -10.34
CA TRP A 171 11.99 1.99 -11.03
C TRP A 171 11.17 0.79 -11.47
N GLN A 172 9.95 0.67 -10.96
CA GLN A 172 9.03 -0.43 -11.26
C GLN A 172 7.57 -0.04 -11.02
N TRP A 173 6.67 -0.70 -11.72
CA TRP A 173 5.24 -0.69 -11.40
C TRP A 173 4.93 -1.69 -10.29
N LEU A 174 3.99 -1.33 -9.40
CA LEU A 174 3.59 -2.13 -8.25
C LEU A 174 2.22 -2.79 -8.47
#